data_112b781c7f36da8b77aa9cf1efb8219d
#
_entry.id   112b781c7f36da8b77aa9cf1efb8219d
#
_cell.length_a   1.000
_cell.length_b   1.000
_cell.length_c   1.000
_cell.angle_alpha   90.00
_cell.angle_beta   90.00
_cell.angle_gamma   90.00
#
_symmetry.space_group_name_H-M   'P 1'
#
loop_
_entity.id
_entity.type
_entity.pdbx_description
1 polymer ?
#
loop_
_entity_poly.entity_id
_entity_poly.type
_entity_poly.pdbx_seq_one_letter_code
_entity_poly.pdbx_strand_id
1 'polypeptide(L)'
;DRALAEDLTQEVFLRVFQGLSRFSLRSKFTTWLFQVTKNRVLDELRASERRPRHLVALEDVPPLEVVDAPFERVEAVDAVWRSVGELNVDLKMALLLRDIVGLSYTEIADSLEITLATVKWRIYKAREEVQLALAREGISFGEDEKTRVTAEVS
;
A
#
# COMPACT_ATOMS: atom_id res chain seq x y z
N ASP A 1 -7.92 9.02 -8.60
CA ASP A 1 -8.91 8.85 -9.69
C ASP A 1 -9.34 7.38 -9.77
N ARG A 2 -10.61 7.11 -9.37
CA ARG A 2 -11.18 5.75 -9.32
C ARG A 2 -11.20 5.10 -10.71
N ALA A 3 -11.59 5.85 -11.72
CA ALA A 3 -11.66 5.33 -13.09
C ALA A 3 -10.28 4.87 -13.56
N LEU A 4 -9.24 5.65 -13.29
CA LEU A 4 -7.86 5.26 -13.60
C LEU A 4 -7.44 4.00 -12.85
N ALA A 5 -7.81 3.87 -11.57
CA ALA A 5 -7.48 2.67 -10.79
C ALA A 5 -8.19 1.42 -11.34
N GLU A 6 -9.44 1.54 -11.75
CA GLU A 6 -10.21 0.47 -12.38
C GLU A 6 -9.59 0.05 -13.72
N ASP A 7 -9.22 1.00 -14.56
CA ASP A 7 -8.54 0.75 -15.85
C ASP A 7 -7.19 0.05 -15.64
N LEU A 8 -6.38 0.55 -14.70
CA LEU A 8 -5.10 -0.08 -14.36
C LEU A 8 -5.28 -1.50 -13.82
N THR A 9 -6.31 -1.72 -13.02
CA THR A 9 -6.63 -3.05 -12.50
C THR A 9 -6.96 -4.02 -13.64
N GLN A 10 -7.79 -3.61 -14.60
CA GLN A 10 -8.12 -4.43 -15.77
C GLN A 10 -6.88 -4.75 -16.60
N GLU A 11 -6.02 -3.76 -16.86
CA GLU A 11 -4.77 -3.97 -17.60
C GLU A 11 -3.82 -4.93 -16.86
N VAL A 12 -3.74 -4.84 -15.53
CA VAL A 12 -2.97 -5.78 -14.72
C VAL A 12 -3.49 -7.19 -14.87
N PHE A 13 -4.82 -7.40 -14.80
CA PHE A 13 -5.42 -8.72 -15.00
C PHE A 13 -5.10 -9.28 -16.38
N LEU A 14 -5.19 -8.47 -17.44
CA LEU A 14 -4.81 -8.91 -18.79
C LEU A 14 -3.34 -9.33 -18.87
N ARG A 15 -2.42 -8.54 -18.28
CA ARG A 15 -0.98 -8.87 -18.24
C ARG A 15 -0.72 -10.15 -17.44
N VAL A 16 -1.42 -10.32 -16.32
CA VAL A 16 -1.34 -11.55 -15.50
C VAL A 16 -1.79 -12.75 -16.31
N PHE A 17 -2.92 -12.67 -16.97
CA PHE A 17 -3.45 -13.75 -17.79
C PHE A 17 -2.48 -14.14 -18.93
N GLN A 18 -1.93 -13.15 -19.63
CA GLN A 18 -0.95 -13.37 -20.70
C GLN A 18 0.39 -13.92 -20.19
N GLY A 19 0.79 -13.51 -18.98
CA GLY A 19 2.06 -13.91 -18.37
C GLY A 19 2.01 -15.22 -17.58
N LEU A 20 0.82 -15.72 -17.25
CA LEU A 20 0.63 -16.86 -16.36
C LEU A 20 1.31 -18.14 -16.89
N SER A 21 1.24 -18.37 -18.19
CA SER A 21 1.89 -19.51 -18.84
C SER A 21 3.42 -19.49 -18.76
N ARG A 22 4.01 -18.31 -18.53
CA ARG A 22 5.46 -18.09 -18.40
C ARG A 22 5.91 -17.98 -16.95
N PHE A 23 4.95 -18.01 -16.01
CA PHE A 23 5.25 -17.95 -14.59
C PHE A 23 6.00 -19.23 -14.15
N SER A 24 7.25 -19.07 -13.76
CA SER A 24 8.21 -20.17 -13.57
C SER A 24 8.24 -20.75 -12.15
N LEU A 25 7.34 -20.38 -11.25
CA LEU A 25 7.31 -20.81 -9.83
C LEU A 25 8.61 -20.52 -9.02
N ARG A 26 9.53 -19.69 -9.55
CA ARG A 26 10.76 -19.29 -8.86
C ARG A 26 10.51 -18.30 -7.72
N SER A 27 9.35 -17.65 -7.71
CA SER A 27 8.86 -16.78 -6.65
C SER A 27 7.43 -17.16 -6.30
N LYS A 28 6.94 -16.69 -5.16
CA LYS A 28 5.51 -16.82 -4.86
C LYS A 28 4.68 -16.06 -5.90
N PHE A 29 3.52 -16.60 -6.22
CA PHE A 29 2.58 -15.96 -7.17
C PHE A 29 2.24 -14.52 -6.75
N THR A 30 2.04 -14.27 -5.46
CA THR A 30 1.76 -12.95 -4.90
C THR A 30 2.88 -11.95 -5.17
N THR A 31 4.14 -12.36 -5.04
CA THR A 31 5.32 -11.53 -5.34
C THR A 31 5.39 -11.17 -6.82
N TRP A 32 5.16 -12.16 -7.70
CA TRP A 32 5.12 -11.94 -9.13
C TRP A 32 3.95 -11.03 -9.55
N LEU A 33 2.75 -11.28 -9.03
CA LEU A 33 1.56 -10.45 -9.26
C LEU A 33 1.82 -9.00 -8.84
N PHE A 34 2.43 -8.82 -7.67
CA PHE A 34 2.80 -7.49 -7.21
C PHE A 34 3.77 -6.80 -8.16
N GLN A 35 4.81 -7.49 -8.65
CA GLN A 35 5.74 -6.89 -9.62
C GLN A 35 5.04 -6.47 -10.92
N VAL A 36 4.12 -7.27 -11.43
CA VAL A 36 3.31 -6.91 -12.61
C VAL A 36 2.51 -5.64 -12.34
N THR A 37 1.84 -5.57 -11.18
CA THR A 37 1.04 -4.42 -10.76
C THR A 37 1.92 -3.19 -10.56
N LYS A 38 3.00 -3.30 -9.77
CA LYS A 38 3.94 -2.21 -9.52
C LYS A 38 4.45 -1.59 -10.82
N ASN A 39 4.93 -2.44 -11.72
CA ASN A 39 5.50 -1.97 -12.98
C ASN A 39 4.46 -1.19 -13.81
N ARG A 40 3.21 -1.70 -13.88
CA ARG A 40 2.15 -0.99 -14.62
C ARG A 40 1.80 0.36 -13.99
N VAL A 41 1.69 0.41 -12.66
CA VAL A 41 1.41 1.66 -11.94
C VAL A 41 2.56 2.66 -12.12
N LEU A 42 3.82 2.22 -12.00
CA LEU A 42 4.98 3.10 -12.21
C LEU A 42 5.05 3.62 -13.64
N ASP A 43 4.71 2.79 -14.65
CA ASP A 43 4.64 3.23 -16.04
C ASP A 43 3.59 4.32 -16.22
N GLU A 44 2.42 4.20 -15.59
CA GLU A 44 1.37 5.23 -15.65
C GLU A 44 1.79 6.52 -14.94
N LEU A 45 2.40 6.43 -13.76
CA LEU A 45 2.91 7.59 -13.04
C LEU A 45 3.93 8.35 -13.88
N ARG A 46 4.88 7.65 -14.51
CA ARG A 46 5.85 8.27 -15.44
C ARG A 46 5.19 8.88 -16.67
N ALA A 47 4.14 8.24 -17.17
CA ALA A 47 3.37 8.78 -18.30
C ALA A 47 2.59 10.04 -17.91
N SER A 48 1.99 10.04 -16.71
CA SER A 48 1.24 11.19 -16.20
C SER A 48 2.13 12.39 -15.88
N GLU A 49 3.36 12.17 -15.42
CA GLU A 49 4.34 13.25 -15.21
C GLU A 49 4.76 13.94 -16.50
N ARG A 50 4.72 13.23 -17.62
CA ARG A 50 5.04 13.77 -18.97
C ARG A 50 3.87 14.50 -19.63
N ARG A 51 2.63 14.30 -19.11
CA ARG A 51 1.45 15.04 -19.59
C ARG A 51 1.40 16.39 -18.89
N PRO A 52 1.04 17.49 -19.59
CA PRO A 52 0.79 18.77 -18.93
C PRO A 52 -0.25 18.56 -17.82
N ARG A 53 0.08 18.97 -16.60
CA ARG A 53 -0.81 18.86 -15.44
C ARG A 53 -2.12 19.62 -15.72
N HIS A 54 -3.15 18.92 -16.12
CA HIS A 54 -4.48 19.30 -15.70
C HIS A 54 -4.58 18.84 -14.23
N LEU A 55 -4.71 19.83 -13.34
CA LEU A 55 -5.00 19.64 -11.92
C LEU A 55 -6.32 18.86 -11.79
N VAL A 56 -6.22 17.53 -11.77
CA VAL A 56 -7.32 16.70 -11.32
C VAL A 56 -7.14 16.58 -9.81
N ALA A 57 -8.04 17.24 -9.09
CA ALA A 57 -8.14 17.14 -7.64
C ALA A 57 -8.17 15.65 -7.24
N LEU A 58 -7.43 15.32 -6.18
CA LEU A 58 -7.56 14.04 -5.49
C LEU A 58 -8.94 13.98 -4.82
N GLU A 59 -9.96 13.68 -5.60
CA GLU A 59 -11.29 13.37 -5.08
C GLU A 59 -11.49 11.86 -5.13
N ASP A 60 -11.89 11.34 -3.97
CA ASP A 60 -12.51 10.06 -3.74
C ASP A 60 -11.65 8.79 -3.84
N VAL A 61 -11.00 8.45 -2.72
CA VAL A 61 -10.86 7.05 -2.34
C VAL A 61 -12.21 6.63 -1.75
N PRO A 62 -12.98 5.75 -2.42
CA PRO A 62 -14.24 5.30 -1.84
C PRO A 62 -13.96 4.54 -0.54
N PRO A 63 -14.79 4.71 0.49
CA PRO A 63 -14.71 3.87 1.67
C PRO A 63 -14.83 2.40 1.24
N LEU A 64 -13.96 1.55 1.76
CA LEU A 64 -14.21 0.12 1.76
C LEU A 64 -15.56 -0.07 2.47
N GLU A 65 -16.53 -0.68 1.79
CA GLU A 65 -17.78 -1.07 2.44
C GLU A 65 -17.46 -2.02 3.59
N VAL A 66 -17.30 -1.44 4.78
CA VAL A 66 -17.18 -2.21 6.02
C VAL A 66 -18.60 -2.57 6.42
N VAL A 67 -18.99 -3.79 6.09
CA VAL A 67 -20.28 -4.37 6.49
C VAL A 67 -20.35 -4.38 8.03
N ASP A 68 -21.32 -3.66 8.59
CA ASP A 68 -21.74 -3.70 10.02
C ASP A 68 -20.66 -3.39 11.09
N ALA A 69 -19.91 -2.30 10.95
CA ALA A 69 -19.13 -1.78 12.08
C ALA A 69 -19.87 -0.62 12.78
N PRO A 70 -19.76 -0.46 14.12
CA PRO A 70 -20.24 0.71 14.84
C PRO A 70 -19.68 1.99 14.22
N PHE A 71 -20.48 3.07 14.18
CA PHE A 71 -20.15 4.34 13.52
C PHE A 71 -18.75 4.88 13.87
N GLU A 72 -18.35 4.80 15.15
CA GLU A 72 -17.00 5.18 15.63
C GLU A 72 -15.86 4.38 14.96
N ARG A 73 -16.13 3.14 14.59
CA ARG A 73 -15.17 2.27 13.90
C ARG A 73 -14.98 2.66 12.44
N VAL A 74 -16.03 3.14 11.80
CA VAL A 74 -15.99 3.61 10.40
C VAL A 74 -15.14 4.87 10.30
N GLU A 75 -15.35 5.84 11.22
CA GLU A 75 -14.55 7.07 11.27
C GLU A 75 -13.07 6.79 11.52
N ALA A 76 -12.74 5.85 12.42
CA ALA A 76 -11.36 5.47 12.69
C ALA A 76 -10.70 4.81 11.48
N VAL A 77 -11.42 3.95 10.76
CA VAL A 77 -10.91 3.30 9.53
C VAL A 77 -10.68 4.33 8.43
N ASP A 78 -11.59 5.28 8.24
CA ASP A 78 -11.44 6.35 7.25
C ASP A 78 -10.24 7.25 7.59
N ALA A 79 -10.02 7.57 8.86
CA ALA A 79 -8.87 8.33 9.32
C ALA A 79 -7.55 7.60 9.03
N VAL A 80 -7.50 6.29 9.27
CA VAL A 80 -6.33 5.47 8.91
C VAL A 80 -6.06 5.55 7.41
N TRP A 81 -7.06 5.37 6.55
CA TRP A 81 -6.87 5.42 5.10
C TRP A 81 -6.46 6.80 4.60
N ARG A 82 -6.99 7.88 5.19
CA ARG A 82 -6.51 9.24 4.88
C ARG A 82 -5.04 9.39 5.24
N SER A 83 -4.66 8.99 6.45
CA SER A 83 -3.27 9.07 6.91
C SER A 83 -2.31 8.24 6.04
N VAL A 84 -2.72 7.03 5.63
CA VAL A 84 -1.97 6.23 4.66
C VAL A 84 -1.90 6.93 3.30
N GLY A 85 -2.99 7.61 2.90
CA GLY A 85 -3.04 8.41 1.67
C GLY A 85 -1.97 9.50 1.60
N GLU A 86 -1.64 10.13 2.73
CA GLU A 86 -0.66 11.22 2.85
C GLU A 86 0.80 10.73 2.85
N LEU A 87 1.05 9.45 3.12
CA LEU A 87 2.39 8.90 3.09
C LEU A 87 3.04 9.08 1.71
N ASN A 88 4.33 9.30 1.73
CA ASN A 88 5.13 9.21 0.51
C ASN A 88 5.00 7.81 -0.11
N VAL A 89 5.11 7.72 -1.44
CA VAL A 89 4.86 6.48 -2.22
C VAL A 89 5.68 5.30 -1.71
N ASP A 90 6.95 5.52 -1.37
CA ASP A 90 7.86 4.46 -0.91
C ASP A 90 7.45 3.86 0.44
N LEU A 91 7.05 4.72 1.39
CA LEU A 91 6.57 4.32 2.70
C LEU A 91 5.23 3.60 2.59
N LYS A 92 4.31 4.19 1.80
CA LYS A 92 2.99 3.63 1.52
C LYS A 92 3.08 2.22 0.94
N MET A 93 3.92 2.04 -0.09
CA MET A 93 4.11 0.75 -0.74
C MET A 93 4.60 -0.32 0.25
N ALA A 94 5.64 -0.01 1.04
CA ALA A 94 6.18 -0.95 2.01
C ALA A 94 5.14 -1.33 3.07
N LEU A 95 4.38 -0.35 3.58
CA LEU A 95 3.32 -0.56 4.57
C LEU A 95 2.20 -1.43 4.00
N LEU A 96 1.66 -1.10 2.83
CA LEU A 96 0.56 -1.86 2.22
C LEU A 96 0.97 -3.29 1.91
N LEU A 97 2.19 -3.52 1.43
CA LEU A 97 2.69 -4.87 1.16
C LEU A 97 2.80 -5.70 2.42
N ARG A 98 3.20 -5.10 3.54
CA ARG A 98 3.34 -5.79 4.81
C ARG A 98 1.99 -6.03 5.47
N ASP A 99 1.20 -4.97 5.66
CA ASP A 99 0.05 -4.97 6.58
C ASP A 99 -1.26 -5.37 5.87
N ILE A 100 -1.37 -5.15 4.55
CA ILE A 100 -2.57 -5.53 3.78
C ILE A 100 -2.35 -6.81 2.98
N VAL A 101 -1.23 -6.89 2.22
CA VAL A 101 -0.94 -8.07 1.38
C VAL A 101 -0.34 -9.21 2.20
N GLY A 102 0.31 -8.92 3.35
CA GLY A 102 0.88 -9.91 4.26
C GLY A 102 2.22 -10.49 3.81
N LEU A 103 2.99 -9.77 2.96
CA LEU A 103 4.30 -10.24 2.53
C LEU A 103 5.31 -10.19 3.67
N SER A 104 6.25 -11.12 3.68
CA SER A 104 7.43 -11.07 4.56
C SER A 104 8.37 -9.93 4.17
N TYR A 105 9.22 -9.50 5.09
CA TYR A 105 10.21 -8.44 4.81
C TYR A 105 11.16 -8.80 3.66
N THR A 106 11.53 -10.07 3.53
CA THR A 106 12.35 -10.56 2.42
C THR A 106 11.62 -10.48 1.09
N GLU A 107 10.35 -10.90 1.04
CA GLU A 107 9.53 -10.81 -0.17
C GLU A 107 9.32 -9.35 -0.59
N ILE A 108 9.16 -8.44 0.37
CA ILE A 108 9.05 -7.00 0.09
C ILE A 108 10.38 -6.46 -0.45
N ALA A 109 11.52 -6.85 0.14
CA ALA A 109 12.84 -6.45 -0.32
C ALA A 109 13.08 -6.87 -1.78
N ASP A 110 12.76 -8.12 -2.11
CA ASP A 110 12.87 -8.67 -3.46
C ASP A 110 11.90 -7.97 -4.44
N SER A 111 10.65 -7.71 -4.00
CA SER A 111 9.62 -7.10 -4.84
C SER A 111 9.90 -5.63 -5.16
N LEU A 112 10.48 -4.90 -4.21
CA LEU A 112 10.83 -3.49 -4.36
C LEU A 112 12.26 -3.26 -4.84
N GLU A 113 13.07 -4.33 -4.94
CA GLU A 113 14.49 -4.27 -5.31
C GLU A 113 15.31 -3.37 -4.38
N ILE A 114 15.06 -3.49 -3.07
CA ILE A 114 15.72 -2.72 -2.00
C ILE A 114 16.26 -3.66 -0.93
N THR A 115 17.12 -3.15 -0.05
CA THR A 115 17.67 -3.94 1.04
C THR A 115 16.64 -4.24 2.12
N LEU A 116 16.82 -5.36 2.84
CA LEU A 116 15.98 -5.71 3.99
C LEU A 116 15.96 -4.63 5.07
N ALA A 117 17.10 -3.97 5.29
CA ALA A 117 17.20 -2.84 6.23
C ALA A 117 16.31 -1.67 5.78
N THR A 118 16.31 -1.35 4.49
CA THR A 118 15.46 -0.30 3.92
C THR A 118 13.98 -0.65 4.07
N VAL A 119 13.56 -1.90 3.88
CA VAL A 119 12.18 -2.33 4.09
C VAL A 119 11.76 -2.12 5.54
N LYS A 120 12.57 -2.60 6.49
CA LYS A 120 12.29 -2.44 7.92
C LYS A 120 12.14 -0.96 8.30
N TRP A 121 13.06 -0.14 7.83
CA TRP A 121 13.01 1.30 8.07
C TRP A 121 11.76 1.96 7.47
N ARG A 122 11.41 1.63 6.20
CA ARG A 122 10.21 2.19 5.53
C ARG A 122 8.94 1.83 6.28
N ILE A 123 8.77 0.58 6.70
CA ILE A 123 7.60 0.12 7.43
C ILE A 123 7.51 0.81 8.80
N TYR A 124 8.63 0.86 9.53
CA TYR A 124 8.68 1.57 10.81
C TYR A 124 8.30 3.04 10.67
N LYS A 125 8.92 3.72 9.69
CA LYS A 125 8.66 5.15 9.44
C LYS A 125 7.22 5.41 8.98
N ALA A 126 6.67 4.56 8.12
CA ALA A 126 5.29 4.65 7.69
C ALA A 126 4.30 4.54 8.87
N ARG A 127 4.51 3.55 9.74
CA ARG A 127 3.66 3.37 10.93
C ARG A 127 3.77 4.57 11.88
N GLU A 128 4.98 5.10 12.10
CA GLU A 128 5.19 6.30 12.90
C GLU A 128 4.41 7.51 12.34
N GLU A 129 4.49 7.76 11.03
CA GLU A 129 3.80 8.89 10.40
C GLU A 129 2.27 8.74 10.47
N VAL A 130 1.74 7.52 10.25
CA VAL A 130 0.30 7.23 10.42
C VAL A 130 -0.14 7.47 11.86
N GLN A 131 0.60 6.96 12.84
CA GLN A 131 0.28 7.16 14.26
C GLN A 131 0.27 8.64 14.65
N LEU A 132 1.24 9.41 14.17
CA LEU A 132 1.31 10.85 14.41
C LEU A 132 0.14 11.60 13.77
N ALA A 133 -0.27 11.21 12.57
CA ALA A 133 -1.42 11.80 11.89
C ALA A 133 -2.71 11.52 12.66
N LEU A 134 -2.94 10.27 13.09
CA LEU A 134 -4.11 9.87 13.88
C LEU A 134 -4.16 10.55 15.25
N ALA A 135 -3.01 10.68 15.92
CA ALA A 135 -2.92 11.40 17.19
C ALA A 135 -3.32 12.88 17.06
N ARG A 136 -3.04 13.54 15.93
CA ARG A 136 -3.48 14.90 15.65
C ARG A 136 -5.00 15.01 15.48
N GLU A 137 -5.65 13.97 15.01
CA GLU A 137 -7.10 13.85 14.91
C GLU A 137 -7.77 13.38 16.22
N GLY A 138 -6.98 13.19 17.30
CA GLY A 138 -7.48 12.72 18.60
C GLY A 138 -7.75 11.23 18.67
N ILE A 139 -7.32 10.46 17.68
CA ILE A 139 -7.49 9.01 17.60
C ILE A 139 -6.21 8.36 18.18
N SER A 140 -6.33 7.72 19.35
CA SER A 140 -5.23 6.94 19.92
C SER A 140 -5.56 5.45 19.90
N PHE A 141 -4.70 4.65 19.30
CA PHE A 141 -4.74 3.20 19.47
C PHE A 141 -4.06 2.86 20.80
N GLY A 142 -4.73 2.08 21.67
CA GLY A 142 -4.26 1.74 23.00
C GLY A 142 -2.83 1.17 23.02
N GLU A 143 -2.15 1.31 24.16
CA GLU A 143 -0.73 0.97 24.38
C GLU A 143 -0.36 -0.50 24.14
N ASP A 144 -1.33 -1.39 23.98
CA ASP A 144 -1.12 -2.84 23.80
C ASP A 144 -0.40 -3.22 22.49
N GLU A 145 -0.34 -2.32 21.53
CA GLU A 145 0.27 -2.59 20.22
C GLU A 145 1.76 -2.24 20.15
N LYS A 146 2.24 -1.37 21.04
CA LYS A 146 3.69 -1.06 21.16
C LYS A 146 4.53 -2.28 21.52
N THR A 147 3.97 -3.20 22.28
CA THR A 147 4.67 -4.41 22.74
C THR A 147 4.82 -5.45 21.63
N ARG A 148 3.88 -5.53 20.68
CA ARG A 148 3.97 -6.47 19.54
C ARG A 148 5.01 -6.05 18.51
N VAL A 149 5.13 -4.75 18.24
CA VAL A 149 6.09 -4.22 17.26
C VAL A 149 7.54 -4.43 17.73
N THR A 150 7.80 -4.37 19.04
CA THR A 150 9.16 -4.55 19.58
C THR A 150 9.60 -6.01 19.56
N ALA A 151 8.66 -6.96 19.67
CA ALA A 151 8.97 -8.39 19.67
C ALA A 151 9.27 -8.95 18.25
N GLU A 152 8.75 -8.32 17.20
CA GLU A 152 8.98 -8.75 15.81
C GLU A 152 10.26 -8.15 15.18
N VAL A 153 10.95 -7.23 15.88
CA VAL A 153 12.17 -6.55 15.39
C VAL A 153 13.45 -7.16 16.00
N SER A 154 13.32 -8.12 16.93
CA SER A 154 14.47 -8.82 17.53
C SER A 154 14.88 -10.07 16.79
#